data_39a436820460f9410f30d3307e0d2288
#
_entry.id   39a436820460f9410f30d3307e0d2288
#
_cell.length_a   1.000
_cell.length_b   1.000
_cell.length_c   1.000
_cell.angle_alpha   90.00
_cell.angle_beta   90.00
_cell.angle_gamma   90.00
#
_symmetry.space_group_name_H-M   'P 1'
#
loop_
_entity.id
_entity.type
_entity.pdbx_description
1 polymer ?
#
loop_
_entity_poly.entity_id
_entity_poly.type
_entity_poly.pdbx_seq_one_letter_code
_entity_poly.pdbx_strand_id
1 'polypeptide(L)'
;MRINYHSTNKLDGTSIQLPLSKSLSHRLFMLNALHDFPVAIPALSQSRDTTLFTQCLKSATDYFNFLDAGTPARFALAYFAAKNRSITLDGNESLRRRSIAPLVDALSMKGAKFEYLNEDGFFPVKIIRGVNKNHPLFEAPWTVDSNESSQYASALMLISSLEGFPQEIKVNGLDHSWSYIQMTQQILMRWGIHCSLQEGHISIDNNNIKPPQTIEIEADWSSSAFFYLVSLISGQSLKFSGLKELSDQGDAIITNLFEGLGVKTLNHNNHTSISKSSITISNHAEFDASEFPDLVPVLISTLVYLKIEATIYGIENLRKKESNRIESINANINQLSAQLIDNQDGSFQLRIDRETALSNNFNIQTYSDHRIAMAFAPWACQIPSVYIDDWKCAEKSFPNFWSELQKCGYTLVDEI
;
A
#
# COMPACT_ATOMS: atom_id res chain seq x y z
N MET A 1 15.04 10.50 17.14
CA MET A 1 14.61 9.44 18.10
C MET A 1 15.55 8.26 18.05
N ARG A 2 15.89 7.69 19.19
CA ARG A 2 16.65 6.45 19.28
C ARG A 2 15.71 5.26 19.50
N ILE A 3 15.99 4.15 18.81
CA ILE A 3 15.28 2.89 18.99
C ILE A 3 16.20 1.98 19.80
N ASN A 4 15.77 1.57 20.98
CA ASN A 4 16.47 0.59 21.81
C ASN A 4 15.72 -0.74 21.77
N TYR A 5 16.45 -1.84 21.90
CA TYR A 5 15.89 -3.16 22.08
C TYR A 5 16.35 -3.77 23.42
N HIS A 6 15.40 -4.27 24.17
CA HIS A 6 15.65 -5.01 25.40
C HIS A 6 15.14 -6.43 25.23
N SER A 7 16.06 -7.39 25.23
CA SER A 7 15.68 -8.80 25.19
C SER A 7 14.79 -9.10 26.39
N THR A 8 13.50 -9.27 26.12
CA THR A 8 12.57 -9.75 27.14
C THR A 8 12.63 -11.26 27.15
N ASN A 9 12.94 -11.84 28.29
CA ASN A 9 12.91 -13.29 28.46
C ASN A 9 11.53 -13.82 28.05
N LYS A 10 11.46 -14.45 26.85
CA LYS A 10 10.31 -15.19 26.29
C LYS A 10 8.96 -14.47 26.33
N LEU A 11 8.74 -13.57 25.41
CA LEU A 11 7.37 -13.18 25.00
C LEU A 11 6.90 -14.12 23.88
N ASP A 12 6.82 -15.42 24.16
CA ASP A 12 6.23 -16.38 23.23
C ASP A 12 4.72 -16.11 23.10
N GLY A 13 4.28 -15.86 21.87
CA GLY A 13 2.88 -15.63 21.55
C GLY A 13 2.38 -14.21 21.84
N THR A 14 3.27 -13.21 21.82
CA THR A 14 2.87 -11.79 21.91
C THR A 14 1.79 -11.46 20.88
N SER A 15 0.68 -10.92 21.35
CA SER A 15 -0.43 -10.50 20.48
C SER A 15 -0.21 -9.10 19.94
N ILE A 16 -0.17 -8.98 18.63
CA ILE A 16 -0.01 -7.74 17.88
C ILE A 16 -1.35 -7.32 17.31
N GLN A 17 -1.75 -6.09 17.57
CA GLN A 17 -2.96 -5.51 17.01
C GLN A 17 -2.61 -4.80 15.69
N LEU A 18 -2.89 -5.46 14.56
CA LEU A 18 -2.74 -4.86 13.25
C LEU A 18 -3.86 -3.84 12.98
N PRO A 19 -3.59 -2.79 12.18
CA PRO A 19 -4.66 -1.94 11.67
C PRO A 19 -5.55 -2.74 10.71
N LEU A 20 -6.78 -2.27 10.50
CA LEU A 20 -7.60 -2.75 9.39
C LEU A 20 -6.98 -2.33 8.06
N SER A 21 -7.20 -3.14 7.01
CA SER A 21 -6.64 -2.87 5.69
C SER A 21 -7.03 -1.49 5.16
N LYS A 22 -6.02 -0.66 4.94
CA LYS A 22 -6.16 0.68 4.37
C LYS A 22 -6.75 0.62 2.97
N SER A 23 -6.25 -0.28 2.14
CA SER A 23 -6.64 -0.42 0.74
C SER A 23 -8.08 -0.90 0.56
N LEU A 24 -8.54 -1.82 1.41
CA LEU A 24 -9.94 -2.27 1.45
C LEU A 24 -10.84 -1.15 2.01
N SER A 25 -10.40 -0.45 3.07
CA SER A 25 -11.15 0.66 3.67
C SER A 25 -11.46 1.76 2.66
N HIS A 26 -10.48 2.18 1.84
CA HIS A 26 -10.70 3.22 0.85
C HIS A 26 -11.72 2.81 -0.22
N ARG A 27 -11.66 1.58 -0.72
CA ARG A 27 -12.58 1.06 -1.73
C ARG A 27 -14.01 0.96 -1.21
N LEU A 28 -14.18 0.33 -0.06
CA LEU A 28 -15.50 0.18 0.57
C LEU A 28 -16.11 1.52 0.97
N PHE A 29 -15.31 2.43 1.53
CA PHE A 29 -15.80 3.76 1.88
C PHE A 29 -16.21 4.56 0.64
N MET A 30 -15.46 4.48 -0.47
CA MET A 30 -15.82 5.13 -1.72
C MET A 30 -17.13 4.57 -2.30
N LEU A 31 -17.30 3.23 -2.31
CA LEU A 31 -18.55 2.61 -2.75
C LEU A 31 -19.75 3.08 -1.91
N ASN A 32 -19.60 3.11 -0.58
CA ASN A 32 -20.64 3.65 0.29
C ASN A 32 -20.99 5.11 0.00
N ALA A 33 -19.98 5.93 -0.34
CA ALA A 33 -20.20 7.33 -0.68
C ALA A 33 -20.79 7.53 -2.09
N LEU A 34 -20.56 6.59 -3.01
CA LEU A 34 -21.10 6.65 -4.37
C LEU A 34 -22.59 6.27 -4.43
N HIS A 35 -23.03 5.33 -3.60
CA HIS A 35 -24.37 4.77 -3.62
C HIS A 35 -25.28 5.29 -2.52
N ASP A 36 -26.58 5.37 -2.79
CA ASP A 36 -27.58 5.89 -1.85
C ASP A 36 -28.11 4.82 -0.87
N PHE A 37 -27.67 3.56 -1.01
CA PHE A 37 -27.98 2.45 -0.10
C PHE A 37 -26.72 2.02 0.67
N PRO A 38 -26.43 2.67 1.78
CA PRO A 38 -25.20 2.42 2.50
C PRO A 38 -25.15 1.01 3.10
N VAL A 39 -24.04 0.31 2.86
CA VAL A 39 -23.69 -0.94 3.54
C VAL A 39 -23.07 -0.61 4.89
N ALA A 40 -23.44 -1.35 5.94
CA ALA A 40 -22.79 -1.17 7.22
C ALA A 40 -21.33 -1.64 7.16
N ILE A 41 -20.40 -0.76 7.44
CA ILE A 41 -18.97 -1.05 7.61
C ILE A 41 -18.65 -0.76 9.07
N PRO A 42 -18.54 -1.80 9.94
CA PRO A 42 -18.40 -1.62 11.39
C PRO A 42 -17.19 -0.78 11.78
N ALA A 43 -16.08 -0.93 11.06
CA ALA A 43 -14.88 -0.15 11.27
C ALA A 43 -14.10 0.03 9.96
N LEU A 44 -13.38 1.15 9.86
CA LEU A 44 -12.40 1.45 8.81
C LEU A 44 -10.99 1.50 9.41
N SER A 45 -9.97 1.42 8.57
CA SER A 45 -8.60 1.69 8.98
C SER A 45 -8.49 3.06 9.65
N GLN A 46 -7.76 3.14 10.75
CA GLN A 46 -7.48 4.38 11.46
C GLN A 46 -6.24 5.11 10.92
N SER A 47 -5.69 4.64 9.80
CA SER A 47 -4.56 5.29 9.16
C SER A 47 -4.85 6.75 8.80
N ARG A 48 -3.82 7.59 8.80
CA ARG A 48 -3.93 9.00 8.40
C ARG A 48 -4.56 9.15 7.00
N ASP A 49 -4.15 8.30 6.06
CA ASP A 49 -4.70 8.30 4.70
C ASP A 49 -6.21 8.07 4.69
N THR A 50 -6.72 7.11 5.47
CA THR A 50 -8.17 6.83 5.55
C THR A 50 -8.91 7.97 6.22
N THR A 51 -8.34 8.56 7.26
CA THR A 51 -8.92 9.73 7.95
C THR A 51 -9.07 10.90 6.98
N LEU A 52 -8.02 11.25 6.23
CA LEU A 52 -8.07 12.30 5.22
C LEU A 52 -9.14 12.01 4.16
N PHE A 53 -9.22 10.76 3.67
CA PHE A 53 -10.20 10.39 2.66
C PHE A 53 -11.64 10.53 3.15
N THR A 54 -11.92 10.05 4.36
CA THR A 54 -13.27 10.16 4.95
C THR A 54 -13.65 11.60 5.24
N GLN A 55 -12.71 12.44 5.68
CA GLN A 55 -12.92 13.86 5.88
C GLN A 55 -13.23 14.57 4.55
N CYS A 56 -12.46 14.28 3.51
CA CYS A 56 -12.65 14.90 2.19
C CYS A 56 -14.04 14.63 1.62
N LEU A 57 -14.46 13.36 1.56
CA LEU A 57 -15.73 13.00 0.95
C LEU A 57 -16.95 13.53 1.73
N LYS A 58 -16.80 13.71 3.05
CA LYS A 58 -17.85 14.30 3.93
C LYS A 58 -17.82 15.81 3.97
N SER A 59 -16.73 16.45 3.52
CA SER A 59 -16.55 17.89 3.59
C SER A 59 -17.41 18.63 2.56
N ALA A 60 -17.91 19.81 2.94
CA ALA A 60 -18.56 20.74 2.03
C ALA A 60 -17.60 21.75 1.39
N THR A 61 -16.30 21.71 1.72
CA THR A 61 -15.30 22.65 1.21
C THR A 61 -15.04 22.47 -0.29
N ASP A 62 -14.61 23.52 -0.95
CA ASP A 62 -14.19 23.54 -2.36
C ASP A 62 -12.68 23.37 -2.56
N TYR A 63 -11.94 23.11 -1.47
CA TYR A 63 -10.50 22.80 -1.45
C TYR A 63 -10.19 21.73 -0.43
N PHE A 64 -9.36 20.75 -0.78
CA PHE A 64 -8.88 19.75 0.14
C PHE A 64 -7.43 19.34 -0.15
N ASN A 65 -6.62 19.27 0.93
CA ASN A 65 -5.22 18.86 0.87
C ASN A 65 -5.05 17.45 1.44
N PHE A 66 -4.60 16.52 0.60
CA PHE A 66 -4.38 15.12 0.96
C PHE A 66 -2.99 14.83 1.54
N LEU A 67 -2.16 15.85 1.74
CA LEU A 67 -0.75 15.67 2.10
C LEU A 67 -0.05 14.76 1.08
N ASP A 68 0.41 13.58 1.48
CA ASP A 68 1.08 12.58 0.64
C ASP A 68 0.20 11.36 0.30
N ALA A 69 -1.11 11.42 0.58
CA ALA A 69 -2.05 10.30 0.45
C ALA A 69 -2.51 10.08 -1.00
N GLY A 70 -1.76 9.30 -1.78
CA GLY A 70 -1.98 9.13 -3.22
C GLY A 70 -3.29 8.42 -3.59
N THR A 71 -3.63 7.29 -2.95
CA THR A 71 -4.88 6.56 -3.23
C THR A 71 -6.11 7.40 -2.88
N PRO A 72 -6.20 8.02 -1.69
CA PRO A 72 -7.30 8.93 -1.36
C PRO A 72 -7.48 10.06 -2.38
N ALA A 73 -6.39 10.72 -2.78
CA ALA A 73 -6.47 11.85 -3.70
C ALA A 73 -6.99 11.45 -5.09
N ARG A 74 -6.50 10.31 -5.63
CA ARG A 74 -6.96 9.79 -6.93
C ARG A 74 -8.39 9.27 -6.89
N PHE A 75 -8.77 8.59 -5.80
CA PHE A 75 -10.14 8.13 -5.61
C PHE A 75 -11.12 9.30 -5.43
N ALA A 76 -10.73 10.34 -4.67
CA ALA A 76 -11.53 11.56 -4.52
C ALA A 76 -11.69 12.30 -5.86
N LEU A 77 -10.63 12.35 -6.68
CA LEU A 77 -10.69 12.94 -8.03
C LEU A 77 -11.78 12.27 -8.89
N ALA A 78 -11.78 10.93 -8.96
CA ALA A 78 -12.79 10.17 -9.68
C ALA A 78 -14.18 10.33 -9.06
N TYR A 79 -14.29 10.28 -7.72
CA TYR A 79 -15.55 10.45 -6.99
C TYR A 79 -16.21 11.79 -7.30
N PHE A 80 -15.48 12.90 -7.14
CA PHE A 80 -16.04 14.23 -7.36
C PHE A 80 -16.34 14.50 -8.85
N ALA A 81 -15.53 13.95 -9.75
CA ALA A 81 -15.84 13.99 -11.18
C ALA A 81 -17.14 13.22 -11.50
N ALA A 82 -17.36 12.05 -10.91
CA ALA A 82 -18.59 11.26 -11.08
C ALA A 82 -19.82 11.95 -10.45
N LYS A 83 -19.67 12.59 -9.30
CA LYS A 83 -20.75 13.33 -8.61
C LYS A 83 -20.93 14.76 -9.17
N ASN A 84 -20.21 15.14 -10.21
CA ASN A 84 -20.23 16.47 -10.85
C ASN A 84 -20.06 17.64 -9.86
N ARG A 85 -19.16 17.47 -8.88
CA ARG A 85 -18.85 18.48 -7.86
C ARG A 85 -17.55 19.20 -8.18
N SER A 86 -17.61 20.54 -8.23
CA SER A 86 -16.39 21.37 -8.37
C SER A 86 -15.65 21.40 -7.04
N ILE A 87 -14.34 21.10 -7.08
CA ILE A 87 -13.44 21.11 -5.94
C ILE A 87 -11.99 21.17 -6.42
N THR A 88 -11.12 21.83 -5.66
CA THR A 88 -9.68 21.80 -5.83
C THR A 88 -9.08 20.72 -4.92
N LEU A 89 -8.34 19.79 -5.50
CA LEU A 89 -7.61 18.74 -4.77
C LEU A 89 -6.13 19.03 -4.84
N ASP A 90 -5.44 18.85 -3.73
CA ASP A 90 -4.03 19.19 -3.58
C ASP A 90 -3.31 18.19 -2.67
N GLY A 91 -1.99 18.33 -2.55
CA GLY A 91 -1.13 17.59 -1.64
C GLY A 91 0.17 18.31 -1.35
N ASN A 92 1.03 17.65 -0.59
CA ASN A 92 2.39 18.12 -0.38
C ASN A 92 3.28 17.83 -1.62
N GLU A 93 4.53 18.23 -1.56
CA GLU A 93 5.49 18.05 -2.65
C GLU A 93 5.61 16.59 -3.12
N SER A 94 5.58 15.62 -2.21
CA SER A 94 5.62 14.19 -2.55
C SER A 94 4.41 13.76 -3.39
N LEU A 95 3.20 14.24 -3.08
CA LEU A 95 2.00 13.93 -3.88
C LEU A 95 2.00 14.67 -5.23
N ARG A 96 2.44 15.92 -5.23
CA ARG A 96 2.53 16.75 -6.44
C ARG A 96 3.51 16.22 -7.50
N ARG A 97 4.45 15.35 -7.13
CA ARG A 97 5.36 14.67 -8.08
C ARG A 97 4.78 13.40 -8.70
N ARG A 98 3.59 12.98 -8.28
CA ARG A 98 2.94 11.76 -8.77
C ARG A 98 1.86 12.12 -9.77
N SER A 99 2.00 11.61 -10.99
CA SER A 99 1.06 11.88 -12.07
C SER A 99 -0.38 11.50 -11.73
N ILE A 100 -1.30 12.28 -12.26
CA ILE A 100 -2.74 12.01 -12.31
C ILE A 100 -3.26 12.10 -13.75
N ALA A 101 -2.39 12.43 -14.70
CA ALA A 101 -2.78 12.63 -16.10
C ALA A 101 -3.61 11.49 -16.68
N PRO A 102 -3.23 10.18 -16.53
CA PRO A 102 -4.02 9.11 -17.14
C PRO A 102 -5.45 9.04 -16.61
N LEU A 103 -5.67 9.36 -15.33
CA LEU A 103 -7.01 9.39 -14.75
C LEU A 103 -7.80 10.62 -15.22
N VAL A 104 -7.17 11.79 -15.26
CA VAL A 104 -7.78 13.02 -15.75
C VAL A 104 -8.15 12.89 -17.22
N ASP A 105 -7.29 12.32 -18.06
CA ASP A 105 -7.54 12.08 -19.47
C ASP A 105 -8.75 11.15 -19.68
N ALA A 106 -8.80 10.03 -18.98
CA ALA A 106 -9.93 9.11 -19.03
C ALA A 106 -11.26 9.81 -18.66
N LEU A 107 -11.27 10.61 -17.60
CA LEU A 107 -12.46 11.36 -17.16
C LEU A 107 -12.81 12.49 -18.17
N SER A 108 -11.81 13.14 -18.75
CA SER A 108 -12.00 14.21 -19.77
C SER A 108 -12.61 13.67 -21.05
N MET A 109 -12.26 12.45 -21.45
CA MET A 109 -12.92 11.76 -22.58
C MET A 109 -14.42 11.57 -22.37
N LYS A 110 -14.91 11.64 -21.13
CA LYS A 110 -16.35 11.59 -20.77
C LYS A 110 -16.92 12.99 -20.47
N GLY A 111 -16.26 14.03 -20.95
CA GLY A 111 -16.71 15.42 -20.88
C GLY A 111 -16.45 16.12 -19.56
N ALA A 112 -15.68 15.53 -18.65
CA ALA A 112 -15.20 16.26 -17.46
C ALA A 112 -14.23 17.38 -17.88
N LYS A 113 -14.16 18.45 -17.11
CA LYS A 113 -13.24 19.56 -17.32
C LYS A 113 -12.43 19.85 -16.07
N PHE A 114 -11.13 19.94 -16.25
CA PHE A 114 -10.15 20.17 -15.21
C PHE A 114 -9.31 21.41 -15.51
N GLU A 115 -8.76 21.99 -14.45
CA GLU A 115 -7.77 23.07 -14.51
C GLU A 115 -6.61 22.66 -13.62
N TYR A 116 -5.43 22.48 -14.20
CA TYR A 116 -4.20 22.31 -13.45
C TYR A 116 -3.72 23.67 -12.93
N LEU A 117 -3.46 23.77 -11.64
CA LEU A 117 -3.11 25.04 -11.01
C LEU A 117 -1.60 25.28 -10.92
N ASN A 118 -0.80 24.29 -11.31
CA ASN A 118 0.66 24.40 -11.34
C ASN A 118 1.20 23.69 -12.60
N GLU A 119 1.49 22.42 -12.55
CA GLU A 119 2.05 21.62 -13.63
C GLU A 119 0.99 20.68 -14.20
N ASP A 120 0.89 20.63 -15.56
CA ASP A 120 -0.07 19.76 -16.24
C ASP A 120 0.21 18.29 -15.93
N GLY A 121 -0.87 17.56 -15.60
CA GLY A 121 -0.79 16.14 -15.24
C GLY A 121 -0.53 15.86 -13.75
N PHE A 122 -0.41 16.91 -12.92
CA PHE A 122 -0.09 16.79 -11.51
C PHE A 122 -1.07 17.59 -10.61
N PHE A 123 -1.05 17.31 -9.29
CA PHE A 123 -1.71 18.17 -8.32
C PHE A 123 -0.94 19.50 -8.15
N PRO A 124 -1.60 20.62 -7.79
CA PRO A 124 -3.04 20.77 -7.53
C PRO A 124 -3.87 20.79 -8.82
N VAL A 125 -5.05 20.16 -8.74
CA VAL A 125 -6.02 20.15 -9.84
C VAL A 125 -7.40 20.59 -9.38
N LYS A 126 -8.07 21.42 -10.15
CA LYS A 126 -9.46 21.84 -9.93
C LYS A 126 -10.40 21.12 -10.89
N ILE A 127 -11.43 20.48 -10.36
CA ILE A 127 -12.55 19.98 -11.14
C ILE A 127 -13.47 21.16 -11.43
N ILE A 128 -13.55 21.58 -12.69
CA ILE A 128 -14.45 22.65 -13.13
C ILE A 128 -15.86 22.07 -13.33
N ARG A 129 -15.93 20.89 -13.98
CA ARG A 129 -17.15 20.15 -14.24
C ARG A 129 -16.85 18.67 -14.27
N GLY A 130 -17.72 17.85 -13.69
CA GLY A 130 -17.61 16.39 -13.73
C GLY A 130 -17.95 15.78 -15.09
N VAL A 131 -18.05 14.46 -15.11
CA VAL A 131 -18.42 13.70 -16.32
C VAL A 131 -19.82 14.09 -16.78
N ASN A 132 -20.04 14.06 -18.10
CA ASN A 132 -21.30 14.47 -18.69
C ASN A 132 -21.96 13.28 -19.41
N LYS A 133 -23.06 12.77 -18.86
CA LYS A 133 -23.81 11.65 -19.43
C LYS A 133 -24.32 11.90 -20.85
N ASN A 134 -24.45 13.17 -21.26
CA ASN A 134 -24.83 13.55 -22.63
C ASN A 134 -23.63 13.73 -23.57
N HIS A 135 -22.40 13.45 -23.11
CA HIS A 135 -21.24 13.54 -23.97
C HIS A 135 -21.23 12.42 -25.01
N PRO A 136 -20.90 12.68 -26.29
CA PRO A 136 -20.97 11.66 -27.37
C PRO A 136 -20.17 10.39 -27.09
N LEU A 137 -19.08 10.49 -26.32
CA LEU A 137 -18.23 9.35 -25.94
C LEU A 137 -18.56 8.80 -24.55
N PHE A 138 -19.65 9.23 -23.91
CA PHE A 138 -19.92 8.81 -22.54
C PHE A 138 -20.08 7.29 -22.41
N GLU A 139 -20.86 6.66 -23.30
CA GLU A 139 -21.14 5.22 -23.26
C GLU A 139 -19.98 4.35 -23.81
N ALA A 140 -18.99 4.96 -24.49
CA ALA A 140 -17.83 4.20 -24.93
C ALA A 140 -17.04 3.62 -23.73
N PRO A 141 -16.28 2.54 -23.90
CA PRO A 141 -15.40 2.04 -22.84
C PRO A 141 -14.49 3.13 -22.27
N TRP A 142 -14.20 3.07 -20.97
CA TRP A 142 -13.08 3.81 -20.42
C TRP A 142 -11.78 3.31 -21.06
N THR A 143 -10.81 4.18 -21.23
CA THR A 143 -9.45 3.80 -21.63
C THR A 143 -8.48 4.48 -20.69
N VAL A 144 -7.58 3.73 -20.08
CA VAL A 144 -6.62 4.25 -19.10
C VAL A 144 -5.28 3.54 -19.21
N ASP A 145 -4.21 4.32 -19.15
CA ASP A 145 -2.85 3.81 -18.98
C ASP A 145 -2.57 3.65 -17.49
N SER A 146 -2.24 2.44 -17.06
CA SER A 146 -1.94 2.09 -15.66
C SER A 146 -0.51 1.69 -15.42
N ASN A 147 0.42 1.96 -16.36
CA ASN A 147 1.85 1.68 -16.20
C ASN A 147 2.44 2.25 -14.90
N GLU A 148 2.04 3.45 -14.52
CA GLU A 148 2.54 4.10 -13.31
C GLU A 148 1.75 3.72 -12.05
N SER A 149 0.47 3.37 -12.20
CA SER A 149 -0.39 3.11 -11.03
C SER A 149 -1.69 2.38 -11.38
N SER A 150 -1.92 1.23 -10.76
CA SER A 150 -3.20 0.52 -10.77
C SER A 150 -4.36 1.30 -10.11
N GLN A 151 -4.06 2.41 -9.41
CA GLN A 151 -5.07 3.24 -8.75
C GLN A 151 -5.99 3.93 -9.76
N TYR A 152 -5.51 4.20 -10.98
CA TYR A 152 -6.34 4.82 -12.01
C TYR A 152 -7.45 3.88 -12.47
N ALA A 153 -7.10 2.64 -12.84
CA ALA A 153 -8.08 1.62 -13.19
C ALA A 153 -9.02 1.30 -12.02
N SER A 154 -8.47 1.15 -10.79
CA SER A 154 -9.28 0.93 -9.58
C SER A 154 -10.30 2.06 -9.35
N ALA A 155 -9.92 3.33 -9.56
CA ALA A 155 -10.81 4.47 -9.41
C ALA A 155 -11.95 4.44 -10.45
N LEU A 156 -11.64 4.11 -11.70
CA LEU A 156 -12.63 3.97 -12.77
C LEU A 156 -13.56 2.77 -12.50
N MET A 157 -13.05 1.64 -12.02
CA MET A 157 -13.88 0.49 -11.62
C MET A 157 -14.92 0.89 -10.56
N LEU A 158 -14.50 1.66 -9.56
CA LEU A 158 -15.41 2.09 -8.49
C LEU A 158 -16.51 3.02 -9.00
N ILE A 159 -16.20 4.02 -9.86
CA ILE A 159 -17.24 4.89 -10.42
C ILE A 159 -18.11 4.21 -11.47
N SER A 160 -17.60 3.18 -12.17
CA SER A 160 -18.37 2.36 -13.10
C SER A 160 -19.44 1.49 -12.41
N SER A 161 -19.38 1.39 -11.08
CA SER A 161 -20.45 0.78 -10.28
C SER A 161 -21.75 1.59 -10.28
N LEU A 162 -21.72 2.87 -10.66
CA LEU A 162 -22.90 3.74 -10.69
C LEU A 162 -23.78 3.39 -11.90
N GLU A 163 -25.09 3.37 -11.68
CA GLU A 163 -26.08 3.16 -12.73
C GLU A 163 -25.94 4.16 -13.87
N GLY A 164 -25.91 3.65 -15.09
CA GLY A 164 -25.75 4.45 -16.30
C GLY A 164 -24.35 4.97 -16.56
N PHE A 165 -23.33 4.48 -15.83
CA PHE A 165 -21.92 4.71 -16.15
C PHE A 165 -21.39 3.62 -17.10
N PRO A 166 -20.31 3.92 -17.87
CA PRO A 166 -19.68 2.93 -18.74
C PRO A 166 -19.26 1.68 -17.96
N GLN A 167 -19.65 0.51 -18.47
CA GLN A 167 -19.40 -0.79 -17.84
C GLN A 167 -18.09 -1.44 -18.24
N GLU A 168 -17.45 -0.91 -19.29
CA GLU A 168 -16.24 -1.48 -19.87
C GLU A 168 -15.04 -0.56 -19.66
N ILE A 169 -13.91 -1.14 -19.26
CA ILE A 169 -12.64 -0.43 -19.06
C ILE A 169 -11.54 -1.17 -19.82
N LYS A 170 -10.87 -0.47 -20.72
CA LYS A 170 -9.64 -0.92 -21.38
C LYS A 170 -8.45 -0.38 -20.61
N VAL A 171 -7.62 -1.26 -20.11
CA VAL A 171 -6.45 -0.90 -19.32
C VAL A 171 -5.20 -1.28 -20.08
N ASN A 172 -4.34 -0.30 -20.31
CA ASN A 172 -3.02 -0.49 -20.91
C ASN A 172 -1.97 -0.49 -19.81
N GLY A 173 -0.85 -1.21 -20.01
CA GLY A 173 0.30 -1.15 -19.12
C GLY A 173 0.08 -1.76 -17.74
N LEU A 174 -0.41 -2.99 -17.69
CA LEU A 174 -0.71 -3.71 -16.44
C LEU A 174 0.41 -4.66 -15.99
N ASP A 175 1.64 -4.34 -16.28
CA ASP A 175 2.76 -5.21 -15.94
C ASP A 175 3.05 -5.27 -14.43
N HIS A 176 2.39 -4.41 -13.62
CA HIS A 176 2.64 -4.30 -12.19
C HIS A 176 1.36 -4.01 -11.39
N SER A 177 1.29 -4.56 -10.17
CA SER A 177 0.21 -4.25 -9.21
C SER A 177 -1.20 -4.69 -9.67
N TRP A 178 -1.29 -5.77 -10.45
CA TRP A 178 -2.56 -6.38 -10.85
C TRP A 178 -3.39 -6.82 -9.65
N SER A 179 -2.73 -7.28 -8.59
CA SER A 179 -3.34 -7.65 -7.30
C SER A 179 -4.27 -6.57 -6.71
N TYR A 180 -3.97 -5.28 -6.93
CA TYR A 180 -4.85 -4.20 -6.47
C TYR A 180 -6.10 -4.02 -7.35
N ILE A 181 -6.05 -4.40 -8.62
CA ILE A 181 -7.23 -4.45 -9.50
C ILE A 181 -8.10 -5.63 -9.11
N GLN A 182 -7.50 -6.81 -8.87
CA GLN A 182 -8.19 -7.98 -8.34
C GLN A 182 -8.84 -7.69 -7.00
N MET A 183 -8.15 -6.98 -6.09
CA MET A 183 -8.73 -6.49 -4.84
C MET A 183 -9.98 -5.63 -5.08
N THR A 184 -9.95 -4.74 -6.08
CA THR A 184 -11.11 -3.90 -6.42
C THR A 184 -12.26 -4.75 -6.98
N GLN A 185 -11.97 -5.73 -7.82
CA GLN A 185 -12.95 -6.71 -8.30
C GLN A 185 -13.63 -7.44 -7.14
N GLN A 186 -12.86 -8.00 -6.20
CA GLN A 186 -13.41 -8.73 -5.05
C GLN A 186 -14.31 -7.83 -4.20
N ILE A 187 -13.93 -6.58 -4.00
CA ILE A 187 -14.75 -5.60 -3.27
C ILE A 187 -16.07 -5.32 -4.00
N LEU A 188 -16.04 -5.13 -5.32
CA LEU A 188 -17.25 -4.96 -6.13
C LEU A 188 -18.16 -6.19 -6.03
N MET A 189 -17.58 -7.39 -6.15
CA MET A 189 -18.33 -8.65 -6.03
C MET A 189 -18.94 -8.82 -4.63
N ARG A 190 -18.22 -8.49 -3.57
CA ARG A 190 -18.77 -8.48 -2.20
C ARG A 190 -19.89 -7.45 -2.01
N TRP A 191 -19.83 -6.36 -2.77
CA TRP A 191 -20.89 -5.34 -2.78
C TRP A 191 -22.13 -5.80 -3.57
N GLY A 192 -22.05 -6.94 -4.27
CA GLY A 192 -23.12 -7.45 -5.13
C GLY A 192 -23.09 -6.91 -6.55
N ILE A 193 -21.93 -6.38 -6.98
CA ILE A 193 -21.69 -5.88 -8.33
C ILE A 193 -20.83 -6.90 -9.06
N HIS A 194 -21.35 -7.49 -10.12
CA HIS A 194 -20.58 -8.46 -10.90
C HIS A 194 -19.45 -7.76 -11.67
N CYS A 195 -18.23 -8.28 -11.55
CA CYS A 195 -17.06 -7.74 -12.23
C CYS A 195 -16.21 -8.88 -12.78
N SER A 196 -15.91 -8.86 -14.07
CA SER A 196 -15.01 -9.80 -14.72
C SER A 196 -13.74 -9.12 -15.18
N LEU A 197 -12.62 -9.83 -15.05
CA LEU A 197 -11.30 -9.38 -15.48
C LEU A 197 -10.81 -10.32 -16.57
N GLN A 198 -10.43 -9.74 -17.70
CA GLN A 198 -9.70 -10.41 -18.78
C GLN A 198 -8.46 -9.58 -19.07
N GLU A 199 -7.49 -10.13 -19.78
CA GLU A 199 -6.24 -9.45 -20.08
C GLU A 199 -6.49 -8.04 -20.71
N GLY A 200 -6.11 -7.00 -19.99
CA GLY A 200 -6.30 -5.61 -20.41
C GLY A 200 -7.75 -5.11 -20.49
N HIS A 201 -8.73 -5.92 -20.07
CA HIS A 201 -10.16 -5.58 -20.18
C HIS A 201 -10.92 -5.92 -18.90
N ILE A 202 -11.72 -4.98 -18.42
CA ILE A 202 -12.53 -5.10 -17.21
C ILE A 202 -13.99 -4.82 -17.59
N SER A 203 -14.89 -5.72 -17.21
CA SER A 203 -16.34 -5.56 -17.40
C SER A 203 -17.04 -5.52 -16.06
N ILE A 204 -17.92 -4.55 -15.86
CA ILE A 204 -18.65 -4.30 -14.61
C ILE A 204 -20.14 -4.24 -14.92
N ASP A 205 -20.92 -5.19 -14.39
CA ASP A 205 -22.37 -5.15 -14.46
C ASP A 205 -22.93 -4.35 -13.29
N ASN A 206 -23.34 -3.11 -13.57
CA ASN A 206 -23.91 -2.18 -12.60
C ASN A 206 -25.46 -2.20 -12.59
N ASN A 207 -26.09 -3.22 -13.21
CA ASN A 207 -27.52 -3.40 -13.20
C ASN A 207 -27.94 -4.29 -12.02
N ASN A 208 -29.11 -3.99 -11.41
CA ASN A 208 -29.69 -4.83 -10.35
C ASN A 208 -28.77 -5.12 -9.16
N ILE A 209 -28.02 -4.14 -8.72
CA ILE A 209 -27.09 -4.25 -7.59
C ILE A 209 -27.87 -4.68 -6.33
N LYS A 210 -27.37 -5.71 -5.65
CA LYS A 210 -27.92 -6.22 -4.39
C LYS A 210 -26.86 -6.19 -3.30
N PRO A 211 -26.64 -5.02 -2.65
CA PRO A 211 -25.62 -4.90 -1.65
C PRO A 211 -25.94 -5.75 -0.41
N PRO A 212 -24.93 -6.27 0.28
CA PRO A 212 -25.13 -6.94 1.56
C PRO A 212 -25.49 -5.92 2.65
N GLN A 213 -26.00 -6.39 3.77
CA GLN A 213 -26.28 -5.52 4.90
C GLN A 213 -24.99 -4.99 5.57
N THR A 214 -23.96 -5.84 5.65
CA THR A 214 -22.70 -5.55 6.35
C THR A 214 -21.52 -6.13 5.59
N ILE A 215 -20.40 -5.38 5.54
CA ILE A 215 -19.10 -5.88 5.08
C ILE A 215 -18.05 -5.55 6.16
N GLU A 216 -17.37 -6.58 6.63
CA GLU A 216 -16.25 -6.44 7.55
C GLU A 216 -14.93 -6.32 6.79
N ILE A 217 -14.05 -5.46 7.29
CA ILE A 217 -12.70 -5.26 6.77
C ILE A 217 -11.74 -6.10 7.60
N GLU A 218 -10.93 -6.90 6.94
CA GLU A 218 -9.87 -7.68 7.57
C GLU A 218 -8.67 -6.81 7.97
N ALA A 219 -7.79 -7.35 8.82
CA ALA A 219 -6.54 -6.72 9.18
C ALA A 219 -5.60 -6.61 7.96
N ASP A 220 -4.68 -5.67 8.03
CA ASP A 220 -3.78 -5.29 6.93
C ASP A 220 -2.58 -6.23 6.83
N TRP A 221 -2.51 -7.02 5.76
CA TRP A 221 -1.41 -7.93 5.48
C TRP A 221 -0.09 -7.19 5.23
N SER A 222 -0.11 -6.03 4.56
CA SER A 222 1.09 -5.22 4.38
C SER A 222 1.69 -4.81 5.71
N SER A 223 0.85 -4.46 6.69
CA SER A 223 1.28 -4.07 8.03
C SER A 223 1.83 -5.24 8.84
N SER A 224 1.34 -6.47 8.61
CA SER A 224 1.87 -7.66 9.28
C SER A 224 3.32 -7.95 8.90
N ALA A 225 3.72 -7.59 7.69
CA ALA A 225 5.03 -7.89 7.10
C ALA A 225 6.21 -7.45 7.98
N PHE A 226 6.10 -6.29 8.61
CA PHE A 226 7.16 -5.77 9.48
C PHE A 226 7.38 -6.66 10.71
N PHE A 227 6.31 -7.29 11.20
CA PHE A 227 6.38 -8.21 12.34
C PHE A 227 6.88 -9.60 11.95
N TYR A 228 6.81 -10.00 10.67
CA TYR A 228 7.54 -11.17 10.18
C TYR A 228 9.05 -10.97 10.34
N LEU A 229 9.57 -9.79 9.98
CA LEU A 229 10.98 -9.47 10.21
C LEU A 229 11.31 -9.38 11.71
N VAL A 230 10.44 -8.79 12.53
CA VAL A 230 10.61 -8.79 14.00
C VAL A 230 10.72 -10.22 14.54
N SER A 231 9.80 -11.12 14.16
CA SER A 231 9.83 -12.53 14.57
C SER A 231 11.12 -13.24 14.14
N LEU A 232 11.57 -13.00 12.90
CA LEU A 232 12.79 -13.58 12.38
C LEU A 232 14.05 -13.13 13.13
N ILE A 233 14.19 -11.81 13.37
CA ILE A 233 15.38 -11.22 14.00
C ILE A 233 15.41 -11.54 15.50
N SER A 234 14.29 -11.37 16.20
CA SER A 234 14.22 -11.55 17.66
C SER A 234 14.01 -13.01 18.09
N GLY A 235 13.55 -13.88 17.17
CA GLY A 235 13.18 -15.26 17.47
C GLY A 235 11.85 -15.41 18.21
N GLN A 236 11.08 -14.34 18.39
CA GLN A 236 9.79 -14.36 19.09
C GLN A 236 8.67 -14.92 18.22
N SER A 237 7.77 -15.71 18.84
CA SER A 237 6.50 -16.07 18.21
C SER A 237 5.47 -14.97 18.42
N LEU A 238 4.77 -14.57 17.36
CA LEU A 238 3.78 -13.49 17.40
C LEU A 238 2.41 -13.99 16.95
N LYS A 239 1.35 -13.31 17.39
CA LYS A 239 -0.04 -13.61 17.02
C LYS A 239 -0.73 -12.37 16.49
N PHE A 240 -1.53 -12.54 15.43
CA PHE A 240 -2.31 -11.49 14.78
C PHE A 240 -3.78 -11.87 14.78
N SER A 241 -4.66 -10.94 15.16
CA SER A 241 -6.10 -11.10 15.01
C SER A 241 -6.58 -10.40 13.73
N GLY A 242 -7.61 -10.96 13.09
CA GLY A 242 -8.29 -10.31 11.97
C GLY A 242 -7.66 -10.51 10.60
N LEU A 243 -6.53 -11.17 10.47
CA LEU A 243 -6.01 -11.62 9.17
C LEU A 243 -6.87 -12.79 8.66
N LYS A 244 -7.11 -12.83 7.35
CA LYS A 244 -7.81 -13.93 6.69
C LYS A 244 -6.84 -14.76 5.87
N GLU A 245 -6.94 -16.07 5.95
CA GLU A 245 -6.15 -17.00 5.13
C GLU A 245 -6.46 -16.82 3.64
N LEU A 246 -7.76 -16.78 3.31
CA LEU A 246 -8.25 -16.42 1.98
C LEU A 246 -8.52 -14.91 1.97
N SER A 247 -7.50 -14.14 1.64
CA SER A 247 -7.53 -12.68 1.66
C SER A 247 -7.67 -12.10 0.25
N ASP A 248 -8.38 -10.98 0.14
CA ASP A 248 -8.40 -10.17 -1.08
C ASP A 248 -7.14 -9.30 -1.24
N GLN A 249 -6.28 -9.24 -0.23
CA GLN A 249 -5.06 -8.46 -0.25
C GLN A 249 -3.93 -9.28 -0.90
N GLY A 250 -3.35 -8.79 -1.99
CA GLY A 250 -2.21 -9.44 -2.67
C GLY A 250 -1.02 -9.66 -1.75
N ASP A 251 -0.83 -8.77 -0.76
CA ASP A 251 0.27 -8.87 0.20
C ASP A 251 0.15 -10.07 1.18
N ALA A 252 -0.97 -10.83 1.16
CA ALA A 252 -1.06 -12.10 1.88
C ALA A 252 -0.04 -13.14 1.38
N ILE A 253 0.53 -12.95 0.19
CA ILE A 253 1.65 -13.75 -0.35
C ILE A 253 2.87 -13.79 0.59
N ILE A 254 2.95 -12.85 1.55
CA ILE A 254 4.03 -12.82 2.54
C ILE A 254 4.17 -14.13 3.30
N THR A 255 3.09 -14.86 3.52
CA THR A 255 3.12 -16.18 4.16
C THR A 255 4.05 -17.14 3.43
N ASN A 256 3.92 -17.19 2.09
CA ASN A 256 4.74 -18.06 1.23
C ASN A 256 6.16 -17.52 1.11
N LEU A 257 6.32 -16.20 0.94
CA LEU A 257 7.64 -15.56 0.83
C LEU A 257 8.49 -15.83 2.08
N PHE A 258 7.90 -15.65 3.26
CA PHE A 258 8.63 -15.77 4.51
C PHE A 258 8.79 -17.22 5.00
N GLU A 259 7.99 -18.16 4.52
CA GLU A 259 8.19 -19.57 4.82
C GLU A 259 9.58 -20.02 4.34
N GLY A 260 9.98 -19.66 3.11
CA GLY A 260 11.33 -19.90 2.58
C GLY A 260 12.42 -19.12 3.34
N LEU A 261 12.10 -17.96 3.87
CA LEU A 261 13.01 -17.05 4.60
C LEU A 261 13.11 -17.36 6.09
N GLY A 262 12.45 -18.41 6.59
CA GLY A 262 12.59 -18.86 7.97
C GLY A 262 11.56 -18.33 8.94
N VAL A 263 10.35 -18.00 8.47
CA VAL A 263 9.18 -17.68 9.32
C VAL A 263 7.99 -18.51 8.87
N LYS A 264 7.55 -19.42 9.74
CA LYS A 264 6.37 -20.24 9.50
C LYS A 264 5.10 -19.51 9.95
N THR A 265 4.07 -19.56 9.10
CA THR A 265 2.73 -19.05 9.39
C THR A 265 1.79 -20.20 9.69
N LEU A 266 0.96 -20.07 10.74
CA LEU A 266 -0.10 -21.00 11.08
C LEU A 266 -1.40 -20.23 11.27
N ASN A 267 -2.43 -20.58 10.49
CA ASN A 267 -3.76 -20.02 10.62
C ASN A 267 -4.60 -20.85 11.60
N HIS A 268 -5.23 -20.17 12.52
CA HIS A 268 -6.15 -20.70 13.51
C HIS A 268 -7.52 -20.03 13.36
N ASN A 269 -8.58 -20.59 13.96
CA ASN A 269 -9.94 -20.05 13.80
C ASN A 269 -10.06 -18.56 14.16
N ASN A 270 -9.31 -18.07 15.17
CA ASN A 270 -9.44 -16.71 15.71
C ASN A 270 -8.20 -15.85 15.55
N HIS A 271 -7.08 -16.40 15.07
CA HIS A 271 -5.82 -15.67 14.93
C HIS A 271 -4.87 -16.37 13.97
N THR A 272 -3.95 -15.62 13.41
CA THR A 272 -2.78 -16.14 12.70
C THR A 272 -1.57 -16.04 13.60
N SER A 273 -0.76 -17.10 13.68
CA SER A 273 0.50 -17.08 14.43
C SER A 273 1.69 -17.22 13.49
N ILE A 274 2.78 -16.55 13.84
CA ILE A 274 4.06 -16.69 13.17
C ILE A 274 5.15 -17.05 14.15
N SER A 275 6.12 -17.83 13.68
CA SER A 275 7.28 -18.23 14.46
C SER A 275 8.48 -18.50 13.59
N LYS A 276 9.67 -18.31 14.15
CA LYS A 276 10.93 -18.64 13.45
C LYS A 276 10.97 -20.14 13.12
N SER A 277 11.43 -20.45 11.91
CA SER A 277 11.63 -21.81 11.39
C SER A 277 12.98 -21.94 10.70
N SER A 278 13.24 -23.08 10.07
CA SER A 278 14.44 -23.26 9.25
C SER A 278 14.33 -22.50 7.92
N ILE A 279 15.47 -22.00 7.44
CA ILE A 279 15.58 -21.34 6.13
C ILE A 279 15.74 -22.42 5.06
N THR A 280 14.99 -22.29 3.96
CA THR A 280 15.04 -23.22 2.82
C THR A 280 15.71 -22.60 1.59
N ILE A 281 15.86 -21.28 1.55
CA ILE A 281 16.51 -20.57 0.44
C ILE A 281 18.02 -20.60 0.61
N SER A 282 18.73 -20.85 -0.49
CA SER A 282 20.19 -20.83 -0.57
C SER A 282 20.75 -19.39 -0.50
N ASN A 283 22.06 -19.24 -0.65
CA ASN A 283 22.74 -17.92 -0.60
C ASN A 283 22.35 -16.95 -1.73
N HIS A 284 21.61 -17.40 -2.73
CA HIS A 284 21.06 -16.58 -3.81
C HIS A 284 19.60 -16.98 -4.07
N ALA A 285 18.75 -15.96 -4.33
CA ALA A 285 17.33 -16.13 -4.61
C ALA A 285 16.87 -15.21 -5.75
N GLU A 286 15.74 -15.54 -6.36
CA GLU A 286 15.09 -14.70 -7.36
C GLU A 286 13.66 -14.39 -6.93
N PHE A 287 13.24 -13.12 -7.09
CA PHE A 287 11.90 -12.65 -6.73
C PHE A 287 11.32 -11.78 -7.83
N ASP A 288 10.14 -12.11 -8.29
CA ASP A 288 9.29 -11.19 -9.03
C ASP A 288 8.36 -10.50 -8.04
N ALA A 289 8.59 -9.20 -7.82
CA ALA A 289 7.86 -8.39 -6.87
C ALA A 289 6.82 -7.47 -7.54
N SER A 290 6.49 -7.71 -8.80
CA SER A 290 5.52 -6.92 -9.57
C SER A 290 4.15 -6.84 -8.87
N GLU A 291 3.71 -7.91 -8.21
CA GLU A 291 2.41 -8.02 -7.56
C GLU A 291 2.37 -7.57 -6.09
N PHE A 292 3.52 -7.37 -5.45
CA PHE A 292 3.60 -6.97 -4.04
C PHE A 292 4.62 -5.86 -3.75
N PRO A 293 4.55 -4.73 -4.48
CA PRO A 293 5.54 -3.64 -4.38
C PRO A 293 5.64 -3.05 -2.96
N ASP A 294 4.59 -3.20 -2.17
CA ASP A 294 4.53 -2.70 -0.81
C ASP A 294 5.29 -3.57 0.20
N LEU A 295 5.60 -4.82 -0.14
CA LEU A 295 6.42 -5.72 0.68
C LEU A 295 7.91 -5.59 0.39
N VAL A 296 8.32 -4.96 -0.72
CA VAL A 296 9.73 -4.91 -1.16
C VAL A 296 10.67 -4.31 -0.10
N PRO A 297 10.35 -3.21 0.60
CA PRO A 297 11.25 -2.68 1.63
C PRO A 297 11.56 -3.70 2.73
N VAL A 298 10.55 -4.41 3.24
CA VAL A 298 10.75 -5.42 4.28
C VAL A 298 11.40 -6.69 3.74
N LEU A 299 11.11 -7.09 2.51
CA LEU A 299 11.76 -8.22 1.84
C LEU A 299 13.27 -7.96 1.72
N ILE A 300 13.67 -6.81 1.18
CA ILE A 300 15.09 -6.45 1.05
C ILE A 300 15.76 -6.37 2.41
N SER A 301 15.14 -5.71 3.40
CA SER A 301 15.64 -5.64 4.77
C SER A 301 15.85 -7.04 5.36
N THR A 302 14.94 -7.99 5.08
CA THR A 302 15.02 -9.39 5.50
C THR A 302 16.16 -10.13 4.83
N LEU A 303 16.32 -9.97 3.51
CA LEU A 303 17.40 -10.61 2.74
C LEU A 303 18.78 -10.13 3.22
N VAL A 304 18.92 -8.83 3.51
CA VAL A 304 20.15 -8.26 4.08
C VAL A 304 20.44 -8.87 5.45
N TYR A 305 19.43 -9.01 6.32
CA TYR A 305 19.59 -9.66 7.62
C TYR A 305 20.06 -11.12 7.49
N LEU A 306 19.47 -11.87 6.57
CA LEU A 306 19.80 -13.29 6.32
C LEU A 306 21.10 -13.47 5.53
N LYS A 307 21.69 -12.39 5.03
CA LYS A 307 22.84 -12.39 4.11
C LYS A 307 22.58 -13.20 2.82
N ILE A 308 21.37 -13.09 2.27
CA ILE A 308 20.96 -13.75 1.03
C ILE A 308 21.01 -12.71 -0.10
N GLU A 309 21.86 -12.93 -1.10
CA GLU A 309 21.87 -12.15 -2.33
C GLU A 309 20.66 -12.50 -3.19
N ALA A 310 20.17 -11.56 -3.98
CA ALA A 310 18.98 -11.79 -4.78
C ALA A 310 18.97 -11.01 -6.10
N THR A 311 18.30 -11.59 -7.10
CA THR A 311 17.83 -10.87 -8.29
C THR A 311 16.34 -10.55 -8.10
N ILE A 312 15.97 -9.29 -8.22
CA ILE A 312 14.60 -8.82 -7.96
C ILE A 312 14.08 -8.13 -9.21
N TYR A 313 12.90 -8.56 -9.67
CA TYR A 313 12.20 -8.01 -10.84
C TYR A 313 10.95 -7.23 -10.39
N GLY A 314 10.43 -6.38 -11.28
CA GLY A 314 9.13 -5.72 -11.10
C GLY A 314 9.10 -4.60 -10.06
N ILE A 315 10.24 -3.96 -9.77
CA ILE A 315 10.34 -2.93 -8.73
C ILE A 315 10.60 -1.52 -9.26
N GLU A 316 10.63 -1.29 -10.57
CA GLU A 316 10.88 0.03 -11.18
C GLU A 316 9.88 1.09 -10.72
N ASN A 317 8.62 0.70 -10.54
CA ASN A 317 7.54 1.57 -10.08
C ASN A 317 7.77 2.12 -8.66
N LEU A 318 8.68 1.53 -7.89
CA LEU A 318 9.06 2.02 -6.55
C LEU A 318 9.75 3.38 -6.58
N ARG A 319 10.31 3.80 -7.72
CA ARG A 319 10.89 5.14 -7.90
C ARG A 319 9.84 6.25 -7.79
N LYS A 320 8.57 5.94 -8.04
CA LYS A 320 7.43 6.88 -8.07
C LYS A 320 6.43 6.68 -6.93
N LYS A 321 6.90 6.17 -5.77
CA LYS A 321 6.08 6.00 -4.56
C LYS A 321 6.19 7.23 -3.64
N GLU A 322 5.99 7.07 -2.33
CA GLU A 322 6.07 8.12 -1.31
C GLU A 322 7.44 8.82 -1.30
N SER A 323 8.47 8.02 -1.47
CA SER A 323 9.83 8.42 -1.79
C SER A 323 10.26 7.72 -3.08
N ASN A 324 11.44 8.03 -3.62
CA ASN A 324 12.13 7.10 -4.50
C ASN A 324 12.59 5.92 -3.62
N ARG A 325 11.72 4.90 -3.47
CA ARG A 325 11.97 3.77 -2.56
C ARG A 325 13.25 3.01 -2.89
N ILE A 326 13.65 2.93 -4.17
CA ILE A 326 14.91 2.29 -4.55
C ILE A 326 16.10 3.02 -3.89
N GLU A 327 16.15 4.34 -4.01
CA GLU A 327 17.18 5.15 -3.37
C GLU A 327 17.08 5.13 -1.84
N SER A 328 15.87 5.20 -1.31
CA SER A 328 15.63 5.17 0.14
C SER A 328 16.05 3.83 0.75
N ILE A 329 15.77 2.70 0.07
CA ILE A 329 16.26 1.38 0.47
C ILE A 329 17.78 1.36 0.43
N ASN A 330 18.40 1.79 -0.70
CA ASN A 330 19.85 1.80 -0.84
C ASN A 330 20.55 2.64 0.22
N ALA A 331 20.03 3.82 0.55
CA ALA A 331 20.61 4.66 1.59
C ALA A 331 20.68 3.97 2.97
N ASN A 332 19.71 3.09 3.24
CA ASN A 332 19.66 2.33 4.50
C ASN A 332 20.53 1.05 4.42
N ILE A 333 20.41 0.24 3.37
CA ILE A 333 21.16 -1.03 3.29
C ILE A 333 22.66 -0.82 3.06
N ASN A 334 23.08 0.31 2.48
CA ASN A 334 24.52 0.64 2.38
C ASN A 334 25.18 0.75 3.75
N GLN A 335 24.47 1.23 4.78
CA GLN A 335 24.94 1.25 6.17
C GLN A 335 25.00 -0.17 6.78
N LEU A 336 24.34 -1.15 6.14
CA LEU A 336 24.28 -2.55 6.55
C LEU A 336 25.14 -3.45 5.68
N SER A 337 26.12 -2.87 4.97
CA SER A 337 27.06 -3.57 4.07
C SER A 337 26.36 -4.32 2.92
N ALA A 338 25.32 -3.72 2.35
CA ALA A 338 24.58 -4.25 1.20
C ALA A 338 24.26 -3.16 0.18
N GLN A 339 24.02 -3.54 -1.07
CA GLN A 339 23.69 -2.62 -2.15
C GLN A 339 22.67 -3.25 -3.10
N LEU A 340 21.69 -2.46 -3.53
CA LEU A 340 20.74 -2.81 -4.59
C LEU A 340 21.16 -2.10 -5.87
N ILE A 341 21.57 -2.87 -6.88
CA ILE A 341 22.12 -2.39 -8.16
C ILE A 341 21.06 -2.55 -9.25
N ASP A 342 20.76 -1.50 -9.98
CA ASP A 342 19.92 -1.53 -11.17
C ASP A 342 20.76 -2.07 -12.36
N ASN A 343 20.36 -3.20 -12.90
CA ASN A 343 21.04 -3.81 -14.05
C ASN A 343 20.62 -3.17 -15.39
N GLN A 344 19.65 -2.25 -15.39
CA GLN A 344 19.10 -1.56 -16.56
C GLN A 344 18.44 -2.50 -17.60
N ASP A 345 18.09 -3.71 -17.19
CA ASP A 345 17.37 -4.72 -17.98
C ASP A 345 16.01 -5.09 -17.37
N GLY A 346 15.53 -4.29 -16.40
CA GLY A 346 14.32 -4.55 -15.63
C GLY A 346 14.56 -5.38 -14.36
N SER A 347 15.82 -5.76 -14.09
CA SER A 347 16.19 -6.49 -12.88
C SER A 347 17.07 -5.66 -11.96
N PHE A 348 17.02 -5.98 -10.67
CA PHE A 348 17.85 -5.38 -9.62
C PHE A 348 18.62 -6.48 -8.89
N GLN A 349 19.91 -6.26 -8.72
CA GLN A 349 20.79 -7.20 -8.02
C GLN A 349 21.03 -6.70 -6.58
N LEU A 350 20.56 -7.47 -5.58
CA LEU A 350 20.96 -7.26 -4.19
C LEU A 350 22.30 -7.97 -3.95
N ARG A 351 23.32 -7.20 -3.60
CA ARG A 351 24.65 -7.69 -3.20
C ARG A 351 24.92 -7.40 -1.74
N ILE A 352 25.63 -8.32 -1.09
CA ILE A 352 25.90 -8.25 0.34
C ILE A 352 27.39 -8.50 0.59
N ASP A 353 28.05 -7.53 1.19
CA ASP A 353 29.40 -7.72 1.71
C ASP A 353 29.33 -8.49 3.02
N ARG A 354 29.76 -9.75 2.95
CA ARG A 354 29.73 -10.68 4.09
C ARG A 354 30.94 -10.55 5.01
N GLU A 355 31.99 -9.88 4.55
CA GLU A 355 33.25 -9.74 5.27
C GLU A 355 33.24 -8.52 6.18
N THR A 356 32.55 -7.46 5.80
CA THR A 356 32.43 -6.25 6.61
C THR A 356 31.51 -6.48 7.82
N ALA A 357 32.03 -6.19 9.01
CA ALA A 357 31.26 -6.21 10.24
C ALA A 357 30.22 -5.09 10.23
N LEU A 358 29.02 -5.37 10.76
CA LEU A 358 27.99 -4.35 10.95
C LEU A 358 28.52 -3.25 11.86
N SER A 359 28.20 -2.00 11.51
CA SER A 359 28.45 -0.84 12.38
C SER A 359 27.67 -0.96 13.69
N ASN A 360 28.21 -0.41 14.78
CA ASN A 360 27.47 -0.26 16.03
C ASN A 360 26.38 0.82 15.96
N ASN A 361 26.38 1.63 14.89
CA ASN A 361 25.44 2.72 14.68
C ASN A 361 24.68 2.52 13.35
N PHE A 362 23.38 2.76 13.35
CA PHE A 362 22.53 2.74 12.19
C PHE A 362 21.56 3.92 12.23
N ASN A 363 21.59 4.76 11.20
CA ASN A 363 20.72 5.92 11.08
C ASN A 363 19.67 5.64 10.01
N ILE A 364 18.45 5.32 10.42
CA ILE A 364 17.34 5.08 9.51
C ILE A 364 16.93 6.41 8.89
N GLN A 365 17.15 6.52 7.58
CA GLN A 365 16.73 7.63 6.75
C GLN A 365 15.40 7.26 6.12
N THR A 366 14.31 7.81 6.67
CA THR A 366 12.95 7.40 6.28
C THR A 366 12.48 8.04 4.98
N TYR A 367 13.00 9.22 4.64
CA TYR A 367 12.50 10.03 3.52
C TYR A 367 10.99 10.28 3.61
N SER A 368 10.46 10.37 4.84
CA SER A 368 9.03 10.44 5.17
C SER A 368 8.20 9.28 4.59
N ASP A 369 8.84 8.16 4.26
CA ASP A 369 8.17 6.93 3.80
C ASP A 369 8.00 5.96 4.98
N HIS A 370 6.73 5.73 5.35
CA HIS A 370 6.35 4.84 6.44
C HIS A 370 6.87 3.42 6.29
N ARG A 371 6.97 2.90 5.05
CA ARG A 371 7.44 1.53 4.80
C ARG A 371 8.93 1.41 5.03
N ILE A 372 9.70 2.45 4.75
CA ILE A 372 11.14 2.51 5.07
C ILE A 372 11.31 2.53 6.60
N ALA A 373 10.61 3.43 7.30
CA ALA A 373 10.67 3.50 8.76
C ALA A 373 10.41 2.14 9.43
N MET A 374 9.31 1.46 9.03
CA MET A 374 8.88 0.21 9.64
C MET A 374 9.72 -1.00 9.22
N ALA A 375 10.29 -1.01 8.00
CA ALA A 375 11.13 -2.10 7.52
C ALA A 375 12.51 -2.15 8.18
N PHE A 376 13.04 -1.00 8.59
CA PHE A 376 14.38 -0.93 9.19
C PHE A 376 14.39 -0.81 10.71
N ALA A 377 13.28 -0.43 11.36
CA ALA A 377 13.17 -0.37 12.82
C ALA A 377 13.57 -1.68 13.55
N PRO A 378 13.24 -2.89 13.03
CA PRO A 378 13.60 -4.15 13.69
C PRO A 378 15.11 -4.38 13.86
N TRP A 379 15.97 -3.67 13.12
CA TRP A 379 17.42 -3.78 13.23
C TRP A 379 17.99 -3.35 14.59
N ALA A 380 17.22 -2.62 15.39
CA ALA A 380 17.60 -2.28 16.76
C ALA A 380 17.78 -3.53 17.67
N CYS A 381 17.29 -4.70 17.25
CA CYS A 381 17.59 -5.99 17.91
C CYS A 381 19.03 -6.48 17.65
N GLN A 382 19.69 -6.00 16.60
CA GLN A 382 21.03 -6.43 16.18
C GLN A 382 22.09 -5.35 16.35
N ILE A 383 21.69 -4.08 16.30
CA ILE A 383 22.60 -2.93 16.33
C ILE A 383 22.33 -2.12 17.60
N PRO A 384 23.37 -1.85 18.42
CA PRO A 384 23.21 -1.20 19.73
C PRO A 384 22.68 0.23 19.68
N SER A 385 22.97 0.95 18.60
CA SER A 385 22.59 2.36 18.45
C SER A 385 21.86 2.57 17.14
N VAL A 386 20.53 2.53 17.17
CA VAL A 386 19.68 2.78 16.01
C VAL A 386 18.91 4.09 16.19
N TYR A 387 19.04 4.98 15.22
CA TYR A 387 18.36 6.27 15.19
C TYR A 387 17.40 6.34 14.02
N ILE A 388 16.31 7.07 14.17
CA ILE A 388 15.32 7.30 13.12
C ILE A 388 15.00 8.80 13.04
N ASP A 389 15.02 9.35 11.83
CA ASP A 389 14.78 10.76 11.56
C ASP A 389 13.30 11.16 11.71
N ASP A 390 12.40 10.53 10.95
CA ASP A 390 10.95 10.78 10.97
C ASP A 390 10.17 9.50 11.35
N TRP A 391 10.08 9.21 12.65
CA TRP A 391 9.32 8.07 13.14
C TRP A 391 7.80 8.22 12.97
N LYS A 392 7.29 9.47 12.89
CA LYS A 392 5.86 9.76 12.76
C LYS A 392 5.29 9.40 11.40
N CYS A 393 6.12 9.26 10.38
CA CYS A 393 5.66 8.85 9.06
C CYS A 393 4.93 7.48 9.07
N ALA A 394 5.18 6.61 10.06
CA ALA A 394 4.48 5.34 10.26
C ALA A 394 2.96 5.52 10.42
N GLU A 395 2.49 6.65 10.99
CA GLU A 395 1.07 6.94 11.21
C GLU A 395 0.25 6.99 9.91
N LYS A 396 0.92 7.16 8.78
CA LYS A 396 0.31 7.14 7.45
C LYS A 396 -0.50 5.87 7.19
N SER A 397 -0.01 4.71 7.62
CA SER A 397 -0.66 3.43 7.41
C SER A 397 -0.87 2.63 8.70
N PHE A 398 -0.02 2.79 9.71
CA PHE A 398 -0.05 2.04 10.95
C PHE A 398 0.16 2.95 12.17
N PRO A 399 -0.87 3.68 12.62
CA PRO A 399 -0.74 4.65 13.73
C PRO A 399 -0.16 4.06 15.02
N ASN A 400 -0.47 2.78 15.31
CA ASN A 400 -0.03 2.11 16.53
C ASN A 400 1.26 1.30 16.35
N PHE A 401 1.99 1.44 15.23
CA PHE A 401 3.18 0.63 14.94
C PHE A 401 4.18 0.61 16.11
N TRP A 402 4.52 1.76 16.63
CA TRP A 402 5.52 1.87 17.69
C TRP A 402 5.07 1.27 19.02
N SER A 403 3.79 1.41 19.38
CA SER A 403 3.25 0.77 20.58
C SER A 403 3.15 -0.76 20.43
N GLU A 404 2.88 -1.26 19.23
CA GLU A 404 2.90 -2.69 18.95
C GLU A 404 4.33 -3.24 18.93
N LEU A 405 5.27 -2.50 18.36
CA LEU A 405 6.69 -2.85 18.36
C LEU A 405 7.26 -2.87 19.79
N GLN A 406 6.78 -1.98 20.67
CA GLN A 406 7.16 -1.94 22.08
C GLN A 406 6.79 -3.24 22.81
N LYS A 407 5.69 -3.90 22.46
CA LYS A 407 5.32 -5.21 23.01
C LYS A 407 6.34 -6.30 22.69
N CYS A 408 7.13 -6.10 21.64
CA CYS A 408 8.21 -7.00 21.23
C CYS A 408 9.57 -6.63 21.85
N GLY A 409 9.62 -5.69 22.79
CA GLY A 409 10.84 -5.30 23.51
C GLY A 409 11.58 -4.09 22.92
N TYR A 410 11.02 -3.41 21.93
CA TYR A 410 11.59 -2.19 21.35
C TYR A 410 11.06 -0.95 22.09
N THR A 411 11.89 0.05 22.27
CA THR A 411 11.49 1.32 22.88
C THR A 411 11.99 2.50 22.07
N LEU A 412 11.15 3.52 21.91
CA LEU A 412 11.55 4.81 21.36
C LEU A 412 11.93 5.74 22.51
N VAL A 413 13.10 6.35 22.42
CA VAL A 413 13.62 7.30 23.41
C VAL A 413 13.96 8.60 22.72
N ASP A 414 13.45 9.72 23.25
CA ASP A 414 13.94 11.04 22.84
C ASP A 414 15.35 11.22 23.42
N GLU A 415 16.29 11.62 22.57
CA GLU A 415 17.54 12.15 23.06
C GLU A 415 17.30 13.62 23.43
N ILE A 416 17.45 13.91 24.71
CA ILE A 416 17.42 15.25 25.30
C ILE A 416 18.66 16.04 24.86
#